data_956e194ed0f94ac32d4d487f3ac4f16c
#
_entry.id   956e194ed0f94ac32d4d487f3ac4f16c
#
_cell.length_a   1.000
_cell.length_b   1.000
_cell.length_c   1.000
_cell.angle_alpha   90.00
_cell.angle_beta   90.00
_cell.angle_gamma   90.00
#
_symmetry.space_group_name_H-M   'P 1'
#
loop_
_entity.id
_entity.type
_entity.pdbx_description
1 polymer ?
#
loop_
_entity_poly.entity_id
_entity_poly.type
_entity_poly.pdbx_seq_one_letter_code
_entity_poly.pdbx_strand_id
1 'polypeptide(L)'
;CSPGYWSVLIVNKDSPINNLNDMLAKRKELTFGNGDPNSTSGFLVPGYYVFAKNNVSASDFKRTVNASHETNALAVANKQVDVATNNTENLDKLKTSAPDKLKEIKVIWKSPLIPGDPIVWRKNLSESTKDKVYDFFMNYGKTPEEKAVLARLGWAPFRASSDLQLVPIRQLALFKQMQGVKDNKGLKEEEKTSKVSEIQAQLDDLDRLTAALGAMTSVNKAVQ
;
A
#
# COMPACT_ATOMS: atom_id res chain seq x y z
N CYS A 1 10.44 12.36 -10.04
CA CYS A 1 10.06 11.71 -8.79
C CYS A 1 8.67 11.14 -8.90
N SER A 2 8.48 9.89 -8.56
CA SER A 2 7.14 9.31 -8.46
C SER A 2 6.42 9.91 -7.24
N PRO A 3 5.14 10.30 -7.36
CA PRO A 3 4.36 10.80 -6.23
C PRO A 3 3.99 9.71 -5.23
N GLY A 4 4.44 8.49 -5.46
CA GLY A 4 4.17 7.32 -4.65
C GLY A 4 4.72 6.05 -5.31
N TYR A 5 4.20 4.91 -4.91
CA TYR A 5 4.62 3.59 -5.33
C TYR A 5 3.41 2.67 -5.53
N TRP A 6 3.64 1.43 -5.88
CA TRP A 6 2.56 0.47 -6.16
C TRP A 6 2.77 -0.84 -5.43
N SER A 7 1.68 -1.41 -4.94
CA SER A 7 1.61 -2.82 -4.59
C SER A 7 1.60 -3.66 -5.87
N VAL A 8 2.27 -4.79 -5.83
CA VAL A 8 2.33 -5.74 -6.94
C VAL A 8 2.12 -7.17 -6.45
N LEU A 9 1.65 -8.03 -7.34
CA LEU A 9 1.76 -9.47 -7.19
C LEU A 9 2.88 -9.97 -8.07
N ILE A 10 3.72 -10.82 -7.52
CA ILE A 10 4.89 -11.38 -8.17
C ILE A 10 4.82 -12.90 -8.20
N VAL A 11 5.33 -13.47 -9.27
CA VAL A 11 5.52 -14.93 -9.45
C VAL A 11 6.91 -15.19 -10.05
N ASN A 12 7.38 -16.42 -9.98
CA ASN A 12 8.60 -16.80 -10.71
C ASN A 12 8.40 -16.61 -12.22
N LYS A 13 9.44 -16.21 -12.93
CA LYS A 13 9.39 -15.98 -14.38
C LYS A 13 8.86 -17.17 -15.17
N ASP A 14 9.18 -18.40 -14.72
CA ASP A 14 8.77 -19.67 -15.36
C ASP A 14 7.34 -20.11 -14.95
N SER A 15 6.68 -19.39 -14.06
CA SER A 15 5.33 -19.70 -13.62
C SER A 15 4.34 -19.62 -14.79
N PRO A 16 3.37 -20.55 -14.89
CA PRO A 16 2.28 -20.47 -15.87
C PRO A 16 1.25 -19.38 -15.53
N ILE A 17 1.35 -18.74 -14.36
CA ILE A 17 0.47 -17.65 -13.94
C ILE A 17 0.98 -16.33 -14.55
N ASN A 18 0.15 -15.66 -15.36
CA ASN A 18 0.56 -14.47 -16.10
C ASN A 18 -0.22 -13.20 -15.72
N ASN A 19 -1.34 -13.34 -15.01
CA ASN A 19 -2.19 -12.25 -14.61
C ASN A 19 -3.00 -12.59 -13.36
N LEU A 20 -3.76 -11.63 -12.84
CA LEU A 20 -4.61 -11.80 -11.66
C LEU A 20 -5.66 -12.90 -11.85
N ASN A 21 -6.29 -12.99 -13.00
CA ASN A 21 -7.34 -13.97 -13.26
C ASN A 21 -6.80 -15.41 -13.23
N ASP A 22 -5.61 -15.63 -13.79
CA ASP A 22 -4.93 -16.95 -13.71
C ASP A 22 -4.69 -17.36 -12.26
N MET A 23 -4.20 -16.41 -11.45
CA MET A 23 -3.95 -16.65 -10.03
C MET A 23 -5.25 -16.98 -9.28
N LEU A 24 -6.29 -16.16 -9.47
CA LEU A 24 -7.58 -16.37 -8.79
C LEU A 24 -8.19 -17.72 -9.16
N ALA A 25 -8.13 -18.12 -10.43
CA ALA A 25 -8.66 -19.40 -10.90
C ALA A 25 -7.94 -20.60 -10.27
N LYS A 26 -6.62 -20.50 -10.11
CA LYS A 26 -5.78 -21.61 -9.60
C LYS A 26 -5.43 -21.50 -8.12
N ARG A 27 -5.94 -20.52 -7.40
CA ARG A 27 -5.54 -20.18 -6.01
C ARG A 27 -5.50 -21.37 -5.06
N LYS A 28 -6.44 -22.32 -5.19
CA LYS A 28 -6.49 -23.50 -4.30
C LYS A 28 -5.31 -24.46 -4.48
N GLU A 29 -4.57 -24.34 -5.57
CA GLU A 29 -3.39 -25.15 -5.88
C GLU A 29 -2.09 -24.39 -5.54
N LEU A 30 -2.14 -23.08 -5.31
CA LEU A 30 -1.00 -22.19 -5.15
C LEU A 30 -0.68 -21.93 -3.68
N THR A 31 0.62 -21.82 -3.40
CA THR A 31 1.14 -21.25 -2.14
C THR A 31 1.27 -19.74 -2.29
N PHE A 32 0.81 -19.00 -1.27
CA PHE A 32 0.74 -17.54 -1.27
C PHE A 32 1.60 -16.93 -0.17
N GLY A 33 2.48 -16.02 -0.57
CA GLY A 33 3.26 -15.16 0.32
C GLY A 33 2.54 -13.83 0.55
N ASN A 34 1.81 -13.71 1.64
CA ASN A 34 1.17 -12.47 2.04
C ASN A 34 2.19 -11.54 2.72
N GLY A 35 1.91 -10.24 2.76
CA GLY A 35 2.70 -9.28 3.51
C GLY A 35 2.46 -9.32 5.01
N ASP A 36 3.25 -8.55 5.76
CA ASP A 36 2.98 -8.26 7.16
C ASP A 36 1.58 -7.64 7.31
N PRO A 37 0.77 -8.02 8.31
CA PRO A 37 -0.58 -7.48 8.51
C PRO A 37 -0.67 -5.95 8.66
N ASN A 38 0.43 -5.30 9.03
CA ASN A 38 0.53 -3.85 9.14
C ASN A 38 1.07 -3.16 7.86
N SER A 39 1.41 -3.95 6.83
CA SER A 39 1.92 -3.41 5.57
C SER A 39 0.81 -2.85 4.70
N THR A 40 0.98 -1.60 4.25
CA THR A 40 0.06 -0.97 3.29
C THR A 40 0.11 -1.71 1.95
N SER A 41 1.27 -1.83 1.33
CA SER A 41 1.43 -2.43 0.00
C SER A 41 1.45 -3.96 0.00
N GLY A 42 1.86 -4.59 1.11
CA GLY A 42 1.96 -6.04 1.20
C GLY A 42 0.68 -6.73 1.68
N PHE A 43 -0.20 -5.99 2.35
CA PHE A 43 -1.38 -6.57 2.99
C PHE A 43 -2.67 -5.78 2.74
N LEU A 44 -2.72 -4.50 3.13
CA LEU A 44 -3.95 -3.69 3.07
C LEU A 44 -4.45 -3.50 1.63
N VAL A 45 -3.58 -3.03 0.76
CA VAL A 45 -3.91 -2.72 -0.64
C VAL A 45 -4.29 -3.98 -1.42
N PRO A 46 -3.47 -5.06 -1.44
CA PRO A 46 -3.90 -6.30 -2.09
C PRO A 46 -5.12 -6.93 -1.41
N GLY A 47 -5.27 -6.80 -0.09
CA GLY A 47 -6.45 -7.26 0.64
C GLY A 47 -7.74 -6.70 0.09
N TYR A 48 -7.75 -5.43 -0.32
CA TYR A 48 -8.90 -4.80 -0.95
C TYR A 48 -9.00 -5.11 -2.46
N TYR A 49 -7.96 -4.73 -3.22
CA TYR A 49 -8.03 -4.76 -4.69
C TYR A 49 -7.95 -6.16 -5.30
N VAL A 50 -7.27 -7.09 -4.64
CA VAL A 50 -7.12 -8.48 -5.10
C VAL A 50 -8.17 -9.38 -4.48
N PHE A 51 -8.35 -9.30 -3.16
CA PHE A 51 -9.20 -10.25 -2.45
C PHE A 51 -10.64 -9.77 -2.31
N ALA A 52 -10.89 -8.68 -1.61
CA ALA A 52 -12.26 -8.21 -1.33
C ALA A 52 -13.07 -7.93 -2.60
N LYS A 53 -12.47 -7.26 -3.59
CA LYS A 53 -13.14 -6.96 -4.87
C LYS A 53 -13.51 -8.20 -5.69
N ASN A 54 -12.84 -9.32 -5.46
CA ASN A 54 -13.10 -10.57 -6.17
C ASN A 54 -13.82 -11.61 -5.30
N ASN A 55 -14.30 -11.21 -4.11
CA ASN A 55 -14.96 -12.11 -3.15
C ASN A 55 -14.12 -13.36 -2.83
N VAL A 56 -12.82 -13.18 -2.66
CA VAL A 56 -11.84 -14.22 -2.34
C VAL A 56 -11.10 -13.84 -1.07
N SER A 57 -10.52 -14.83 -0.40
CA SER A 57 -9.68 -14.64 0.78
C SER A 57 -8.28 -15.21 0.54
N ALA A 58 -7.29 -14.65 1.24
CA ALA A 58 -5.95 -15.24 1.28
C ALA A 58 -5.96 -16.67 1.87
N SER A 59 -6.95 -17.01 2.67
CA SER A 59 -7.16 -18.37 3.21
C SER A 59 -7.67 -19.38 2.17
N ASP A 60 -8.10 -18.92 0.98
CA ASP A 60 -8.54 -19.82 -0.10
C ASP A 60 -7.37 -20.47 -0.85
N PHE A 61 -6.14 -20.03 -0.61
CA PHE A 61 -4.96 -20.63 -1.18
C PHE A 61 -4.63 -21.97 -0.51
N LYS A 62 -3.90 -22.83 -1.22
CA LYS A 62 -3.43 -24.11 -0.68
C LYS A 62 -2.66 -23.91 0.64
N ARG A 63 -1.86 -22.87 0.71
CA ARG A 63 -1.12 -22.44 1.90
C ARG A 63 -0.83 -20.95 1.79
N THR A 64 -0.96 -20.23 2.90
CA THR A 64 -0.61 -18.81 3.01
C THR A 64 0.38 -18.60 4.16
N VAL A 65 1.44 -17.83 3.90
CA VAL A 65 2.42 -17.40 4.88
C VAL A 65 2.57 -15.89 4.83
N ASN A 66 2.88 -15.26 5.95
CA ASN A 66 3.12 -13.83 6.03
C ASN A 66 4.61 -13.56 6.21
N ALA A 67 5.18 -12.70 5.37
CA ALA A 67 6.58 -12.37 5.42
C ALA A 67 6.86 -10.92 4.94
N SER A 68 8.09 -10.46 5.11
CA SER A 68 8.54 -9.17 4.57
C SER A 68 8.57 -9.17 3.04
N HIS A 69 8.59 -8.00 2.43
CA HIS A 69 8.73 -7.86 0.97
C HIS A 69 9.97 -8.57 0.42
N GLU A 70 11.10 -8.40 1.09
CA GLU A 70 12.36 -9.04 0.69
C GLU A 70 12.26 -10.57 0.77
N THR A 71 11.78 -11.09 1.90
CA THR A 71 11.59 -12.54 2.09
C THR A 71 10.65 -13.12 1.04
N ASN A 72 9.52 -12.45 0.77
CA ASN A 72 8.56 -12.88 -0.25
C ASN A 72 9.17 -12.87 -1.65
N ALA A 73 9.95 -11.85 -2.00
CA ALA A 73 10.62 -11.78 -3.29
C ALA A 73 11.63 -12.92 -3.49
N LEU A 74 12.46 -13.19 -2.47
CA LEU A 74 13.42 -14.30 -2.51
C LEU A 74 12.72 -15.65 -2.55
N ALA A 75 11.64 -15.83 -1.80
CA ALA A 75 10.86 -17.06 -1.81
C ALA A 75 10.25 -17.37 -3.19
N VAL A 76 9.72 -16.34 -3.86
CA VAL A 76 9.21 -16.46 -5.25
C VAL A 76 10.35 -16.77 -6.23
N ALA A 77 11.46 -16.04 -6.14
CA ALA A 77 12.63 -16.27 -7.01
C ALA A 77 13.18 -17.69 -6.88
N ASN A 78 13.15 -18.25 -5.68
CA ASN A 78 13.62 -19.60 -5.36
C ASN A 78 12.52 -20.70 -5.51
N LYS A 79 11.34 -20.36 -6.01
CA LYS A 79 10.19 -21.27 -6.21
C LYS A 79 9.69 -21.94 -4.90
N GLN A 80 9.89 -21.28 -3.75
CA GLN A 80 9.42 -21.72 -2.43
C GLN A 80 7.96 -21.31 -2.18
N VAL A 81 7.52 -20.24 -2.86
CA VAL A 81 6.16 -19.72 -2.87
C VAL A 81 5.78 -19.44 -4.32
N ASP A 82 4.57 -19.79 -4.72
CA ASP A 82 4.12 -19.66 -6.10
C ASP A 82 3.81 -18.21 -6.48
N VAL A 83 3.17 -17.47 -5.59
CA VAL A 83 2.79 -16.05 -5.76
C VAL A 83 2.92 -15.32 -4.46
N ALA A 84 3.34 -14.06 -4.51
CA ALA A 84 3.47 -13.23 -3.32
C ALA A 84 3.11 -11.77 -3.59
N THR A 85 2.76 -11.05 -2.51
CA THR A 85 2.68 -9.59 -2.52
C THR A 85 4.06 -8.96 -2.42
N ASN A 86 4.22 -7.81 -3.04
CA ASN A 86 5.43 -7.00 -3.00
C ASN A 86 5.10 -5.54 -3.32
N ASN A 87 6.11 -4.69 -3.47
CA ASN A 87 5.94 -3.35 -3.98
C ASN A 87 7.08 -2.94 -4.92
N THR A 88 6.85 -1.88 -5.68
CA THR A 88 7.82 -1.40 -6.66
C THR A 88 9.11 -0.87 -6.06
N GLU A 89 9.07 -0.30 -4.86
CA GLU A 89 10.27 0.19 -4.16
C GLU A 89 11.20 -0.94 -3.74
N ASN A 90 10.63 -2.06 -3.24
CA ASN A 90 11.43 -3.23 -2.91
C ASN A 90 12.03 -3.88 -4.16
N LEU A 91 11.26 -3.96 -5.26
CA LEU A 91 11.80 -4.46 -6.53
C LEU A 91 12.95 -3.57 -7.06
N ASP A 92 12.84 -2.25 -6.88
CA ASP A 92 13.93 -1.33 -7.24
C ASP A 92 15.18 -1.54 -6.36
N LYS A 93 15.03 -1.79 -5.07
CA LYS A 93 16.14 -2.15 -4.18
C LYS A 93 16.83 -3.43 -4.61
N LEU A 94 16.09 -4.44 -5.06
CA LEU A 94 16.63 -5.71 -5.54
C LEU A 94 17.48 -5.56 -6.81
N LYS A 95 17.33 -4.49 -7.58
CA LYS A 95 18.23 -4.20 -8.72
C LYS A 95 19.69 -4.12 -8.34
N THR A 96 19.96 -3.66 -7.12
CA THR A 96 21.32 -3.52 -6.58
C THR A 96 21.68 -4.62 -5.58
N SER A 97 20.76 -5.03 -4.71
CA SER A 97 21.04 -5.99 -3.63
C SER A 97 21.01 -7.45 -4.09
N ALA A 98 20.16 -7.80 -5.06
CA ALA A 98 20.01 -9.18 -5.55
C ALA A 98 19.53 -9.20 -7.01
N PRO A 99 20.33 -8.65 -7.97
CA PRO A 99 19.89 -8.50 -9.35
C PRO A 99 19.59 -9.84 -10.04
N ASP A 100 20.30 -10.92 -9.69
CA ASP A 100 20.03 -12.24 -10.26
C ASP A 100 18.71 -12.83 -9.78
N LYS A 101 18.32 -12.55 -8.53
CA LYS A 101 17.00 -12.96 -8.01
C LYS A 101 15.87 -12.17 -8.65
N LEU A 102 16.08 -10.87 -8.87
CA LEU A 102 15.09 -10.03 -9.56
C LEU A 102 14.80 -10.54 -10.98
N LYS A 103 15.80 -11.05 -11.71
CA LYS A 103 15.61 -11.66 -13.05
C LYS A 103 14.71 -12.90 -13.04
N GLU A 104 14.58 -13.55 -11.89
CA GLU A 104 13.72 -14.74 -11.72
C GLU A 104 12.26 -14.38 -11.42
N ILE A 105 11.91 -13.07 -11.32
CA ILE A 105 10.60 -12.60 -10.90
C ILE A 105 9.91 -11.88 -12.05
N LYS A 106 8.61 -12.14 -12.23
CA LYS A 106 7.73 -11.32 -13.07
C LYS A 106 6.55 -10.79 -12.27
N VAL A 107 6.09 -9.58 -12.61
CA VAL A 107 4.90 -8.93 -12.03
C VAL A 107 3.68 -9.36 -12.83
N ILE A 108 2.62 -9.81 -12.15
CA ILE A 108 1.36 -10.24 -12.76
C ILE A 108 0.18 -9.31 -12.46
N TRP A 109 0.35 -8.40 -11.52
CA TRP A 109 -0.66 -7.39 -11.16
C TRP A 109 -0.01 -6.18 -10.50
N LYS A 110 -0.64 -5.01 -10.67
CA LYS A 110 -0.22 -3.74 -10.10
C LYS A 110 -1.43 -2.98 -9.59
N SER A 111 -1.33 -2.42 -8.39
CA SER A 111 -2.39 -1.64 -7.75
C SER A 111 -2.55 -0.24 -8.37
N PRO A 112 -3.62 0.50 -8.03
CA PRO A 112 -3.61 1.94 -8.08
C PRO A 112 -2.43 2.52 -7.29
N LEU A 113 -2.05 3.78 -7.59
CA LEU A 113 -0.95 4.46 -6.91
C LEU A 113 -1.20 4.53 -5.40
N ILE A 114 -0.19 4.13 -4.62
CA ILE A 114 -0.13 4.35 -3.18
C ILE A 114 0.65 5.65 -2.96
N PRO A 115 0.11 6.65 -2.25
CA PRO A 115 0.86 7.85 -1.91
C PRO A 115 2.16 7.51 -1.18
N GLY A 116 3.22 8.28 -1.41
CA GLY A 116 4.47 8.12 -0.68
C GLY A 116 4.27 8.29 0.82
N ASP A 117 5.08 7.60 1.62
CA ASP A 117 4.98 7.63 3.07
C ASP A 117 5.27 9.05 3.61
N PRO A 118 4.36 9.65 4.39
CA PRO A 118 4.55 11.00 4.90
C PRO A 118 5.45 11.02 6.14
N ILE A 119 6.19 12.11 6.31
CA ILE A 119 6.76 12.47 7.62
C ILE A 119 5.63 13.09 8.45
N VAL A 120 5.39 12.54 9.63
CA VAL A 120 4.30 12.98 10.50
C VAL A 120 4.82 13.39 11.88
N TRP A 121 4.09 14.31 12.53
CA TRP A 121 4.35 14.72 13.92
C TRP A 121 3.11 14.55 14.79
N ARG A 122 3.29 14.55 16.08
CA ARG A 122 2.18 14.54 17.04
C ARG A 122 1.45 15.88 17.01
N LYS A 123 0.12 15.87 17.00
CA LYS A 123 -0.71 17.08 16.97
C LYS A 123 -0.49 18.01 18.17
N ASN A 124 -0.11 17.46 19.34
CA ASN A 124 0.12 18.20 20.58
C ASN A 124 1.52 18.81 20.75
N LEU A 125 2.37 18.78 19.72
CA LEU A 125 3.59 19.58 19.72
C LEU A 125 3.25 21.08 19.68
N SER A 126 4.12 21.90 20.29
CA SER A 126 3.98 23.35 20.20
C SER A 126 4.11 23.82 18.73
N GLU A 127 3.42 24.87 18.35
CA GLU A 127 3.51 25.44 17.00
C GLU A 127 4.95 25.81 16.65
N SER A 128 5.70 26.42 17.59
CA SER A 128 7.12 26.74 17.39
C SER A 128 7.98 25.48 17.07
N THR A 129 7.65 24.32 17.65
CA THR A 129 8.35 23.07 17.32
C THR A 129 7.95 22.57 15.94
N LYS A 130 6.66 22.62 15.60
CA LYS A 130 6.15 22.24 14.27
C LYS A 130 6.78 23.10 13.18
N ASP A 131 6.86 24.41 13.38
CA ASP A 131 7.49 25.35 12.43
C ASP A 131 8.95 24.99 12.19
N LYS A 132 9.72 24.73 13.24
CA LYS A 132 11.13 24.33 13.11
C LYS A 132 11.31 23.02 12.35
N VAL A 133 10.47 22.02 12.63
CA VAL A 133 10.50 20.73 11.92
C VAL A 133 10.13 20.92 10.46
N TYR A 134 9.06 21.68 10.18
CA TYR A 134 8.62 21.99 8.83
C TYR A 134 9.72 22.70 8.05
N ASP A 135 10.29 23.75 8.58
CA ASP A 135 11.37 24.54 7.94
C ASP A 135 12.60 23.67 7.65
N PHE A 136 12.96 22.79 8.58
CA PHE A 136 14.06 21.84 8.35
C PHE A 136 13.80 20.96 7.12
N PHE A 137 12.66 20.28 7.06
CA PHE A 137 12.37 19.38 5.93
C PHE A 137 12.18 20.13 4.61
N MET A 138 11.52 21.30 4.62
CA MET A 138 11.29 22.07 3.40
C MET A 138 12.58 22.70 2.85
N ASN A 139 13.61 22.84 3.66
CA ASN A 139 14.91 23.37 3.24
C ASN A 139 15.98 22.31 3.03
N TYR A 140 15.75 21.05 3.46
CA TYR A 140 16.72 19.98 3.30
C TYR A 140 16.80 19.48 1.85
N GLY A 141 18.02 19.18 1.39
CA GLY A 141 18.26 18.70 0.03
C GLY A 141 18.72 19.80 -0.93
N LYS A 142 19.18 20.94 -0.42
CA LYS A 142 19.70 22.04 -1.24
C LYS A 142 21.21 21.94 -1.48
N THR A 143 21.98 21.51 -0.48
CA THR A 143 23.41 21.36 -0.60
C THR A 143 23.79 20.05 -1.31
N PRO A 144 25.01 19.92 -1.89
CA PRO A 144 25.49 18.67 -2.48
C PRO A 144 25.48 17.49 -1.51
N GLU A 145 25.85 17.72 -0.25
CA GLU A 145 25.91 16.72 0.81
C GLU A 145 24.49 16.20 1.16
N GLU A 146 23.54 17.10 1.32
CA GLU A 146 22.13 16.75 1.58
C GLU A 146 21.53 15.96 0.41
N LYS A 147 21.80 16.41 -0.83
CA LYS A 147 21.38 15.69 -2.04
C LYS A 147 21.97 14.28 -2.10
N ALA A 148 23.23 14.10 -1.69
CA ALA A 148 23.87 12.79 -1.64
C ALA A 148 23.19 11.88 -0.57
N VAL A 149 22.78 12.43 0.57
CA VAL A 149 22.03 11.69 1.58
C VAL A 149 20.68 11.23 1.01
N LEU A 150 19.91 12.15 0.41
CA LEU A 150 18.60 11.82 -0.18
C LEU A 150 18.73 10.76 -1.29
N ALA A 151 19.75 10.90 -2.16
CA ALA A 151 20.01 9.96 -3.25
C ALA A 151 20.28 8.54 -2.72
N ARG A 152 21.04 8.40 -1.62
CA ARG A 152 21.29 7.09 -0.99
C ARG A 152 20.03 6.45 -0.43
N LEU A 153 19.08 7.27 0.02
CA LEU A 153 17.76 6.82 0.49
C LEU A 153 16.78 6.56 -0.68
N GLY A 154 17.14 6.93 -1.90
CA GLY A 154 16.22 6.90 -3.05
C GLY A 154 15.14 7.98 -2.98
N TRP A 155 15.36 9.05 -2.23
CA TRP A 155 14.42 10.12 -1.99
C TRP A 155 14.72 11.38 -2.80
N ALA A 156 13.69 12.14 -3.07
CA ALA A 156 13.77 13.51 -3.55
C ALA A 156 13.59 14.51 -2.40
N PRO A 157 13.85 15.81 -2.61
CA PRO A 157 13.52 16.83 -1.65
C PRO A 157 12.05 16.78 -1.23
N PHE A 158 11.82 17.07 0.03
CA PHE A 158 10.47 17.01 0.63
C PHE A 158 9.55 18.07 0.03
N ARG A 159 8.25 17.78 0.07
CA ARG A 159 7.19 18.70 -0.34
C ARG A 159 6.17 18.82 0.78
N ALA A 160 5.54 19.99 0.87
CA ALA A 160 4.42 20.19 1.78
C ALA A 160 3.29 19.22 1.47
N SER A 161 2.70 18.67 2.51
CA SER A 161 1.57 17.76 2.42
C SER A 161 0.61 17.97 3.60
N SER A 162 -0.49 17.26 3.60
CA SER A 162 -1.49 17.29 4.67
C SER A 162 -2.09 15.89 4.85
N ASP A 163 -2.94 15.74 5.87
CA ASP A 163 -3.68 14.49 6.12
C ASP A 163 -4.53 14.05 4.91
N LEU A 164 -4.81 14.94 3.96
CA LEU A 164 -5.55 14.65 2.73
C LEU A 164 -4.82 13.64 1.82
N GLN A 165 -3.49 13.60 1.87
CA GLN A 165 -2.69 12.60 1.16
C GLN A 165 -3.07 11.18 1.55
N LEU A 166 -3.51 10.96 2.79
CA LEU A 166 -3.82 9.65 3.35
C LEU A 166 -5.28 9.22 3.16
N VAL A 167 -6.13 10.04 2.56
CA VAL A 167 -7.56 9.71 2.37
C VAL A 167 -7.76 8.35 1.68
N PRO A 168 -7.07 8.00 0.57
CA PRO A 168 -7.25 6.69 -0.06
C PRO A 168 -6.87 5.53 0.86
N ILE A 169 -5.85 5.69 1.69
CA ILE A 169 -5.40 4.65 2.63
C ILE A 169 -6.38 4.53 3.80
N ARG A 170 -6.91 5.65 4.29
CA ARG A 170 -7.96 5.65 5.33
C ARG A 170 -9.21 4.93 4.86
N GLN A 171 -9.64 5.13 3.61
CA GLN A 171 -10.77 4.42 3.02
C GLN A 171 -10.54 2.91 3.03
N LEU A 172 -9.36 2.44 2.61
CA LEU A 172 -9.00 1.01 2.64
C LEU A 172 -8.95 0.46 4.07
N ALA A 173 -8.40 1.21 5.01
CA ALA A 173 -8.33 0.81 6.41
C ALA A 173 -9.72 0.69 7.04
N LEU A 174 -10.62 1.62 6.79
CA LEU A 174 -12.01 1.58 7.24
C LEU A 174 -12.76 0.41 6.60
N PHE A 175 -12.54 0.13 5.33
CA PHE A 175 -13.14 -1.02 4.66
C PHE A 175 -12.68 -2.34 5.30
N LYS A 176 -11.37 -2.49 5.58
CA LYS A 176 -10.83 -3.65 6.32
C LYS A 176 -11.46 -3.78 7.70
N GLN A 177 -11.60 -2.68 8.43
CA GLN A 177 -12.23 -2.65 9.75
C GLN A 177 -13.70 -3.10 9.68
N MET A 178 -14.45 -2.63 8.69
CA MET A 178 -15.84 -3.03 8.45
C MET A 178 -15.95 -4.54 8.20
N GLN A 179 -15.08 -5.12 7.39
CA GLN A 179 -15.06 -6.57 7.17
C GLN A 179 -14.76 -7.33 8.46
N GLY A 180 -13.76 -6.86 9.24
CA GLY A 180 -13.44 -7.45 10.54
C GLY A 180 -14.62 -7.43 11.53
N VAL A 181 -15.43 -6.38 11.52
CA VAL A 181 -16.66 -6.31 12.33
C VAL A 181 -17.70 -7.32 11.86
N LYS A 182 -17.93 -7.40 10.54
CA LYS A 182 -18.89 -8.34 9.94
C LYS A 182 -18.53 -9.80 10.23
N ASP A 183 -17.25 -10.13 10.16
CA ASP A 183 -16.75 -11.49 10.33
C ASP A 183 -16.56 -11.89 11.80
N ASN A 184 -16.70 -10.95 12.73
CA ASN A 184 -16.48 -11.20 14.15
C ASN A 184 -17.65 -12.01 14.75
N LYS A 185 -17.40 -13.28 15.05
CA LYS A 185 -18.39 -14.19 15.65
C LYS A 185 -18.69 -13.90 17.12
N GLY A 186 -17.88 -13.08 17.78
CA GLY A 186 -18.07 -12.68 19.19
C GLY A 186 -19.01 -11.49 19.39
N LEU A 187 -19.37 -10.78 18.32
CA LEU A 187 -20.28 -9.63 18.38
C LEU A 187 -21.72 -10.07 18.09
N LYS A 188 -22.66 -9.46 18.80
CA LYS A 188 -24.10 -9.59 18.51
C LYS A 188 -24.46 -8.82 17.23
N GLU A 189 -25.51 -9.23 16.53
CA GLU A 189 -25.92 -8.59 15.27
C GLU A 189 -26.24 -7.09 15.41
N GLU A 190 -26.84 -6.68 16.53
CA GLU A 190 -27.11 -5.26 16.83
C GLU A 190 -25.80 -4.45 16.97
N GLU A 191 -24.80 -5.02 17.65
CA GLU A 191 -23.48 -4.40 17.81
C GLU A 191 -22.74 -4.31 16.47
N LYS A 192 -22.83 -5.35 15.63
CA LYS A 192 -22.27 -5.32 14.26
C LYS A 192 -22.93 -4.23 13.44
N THR A 193 -24.25 -4.16 13.43
CA THR A 193 -25.02 -3.15 12.69
C THR A 193 -24.63 -1.74 13.10
N SER A 194 -24.52 -1.46 14.40
CA SER A 194 -24.11 -0.15 14.92
C SER A 194 -22.68 0.22 14.46
N LYS A 195 -21.73 -0.70 14.67
CA LYS A 195 -20.31 -0.47 14.29
C LYS A 195 -20.13 -0.32 12.78
N VAL A 196 -20.82 -1.11 11.97
CA VAL A 196 -20.80 -0.99 10.50
C VAL A 196 -21.37 0.35 10.07
N SER A 197 -22.47 0.81 10.68
CA SER A 197 -23.07 2.12 10.41
C SER A 197 -22.11 3.28 10.73
N GLU A 198 -21.40 3.22 11.86
CA GLU A 198 -20.38 4.21 12.23
C GLU A 198 -19.22 4.26 11.23
N ILE A 199 -18.73 3.09 10.80
CA ILE A 199 -17.65 3.00 9.80
C ILE A 199 -18.14 3.52 8.44
N GLN A 200 -19.38 3.18 8.04
CA GLN A 200 -19.96 3.66 6.79
C GLN A 200 -20.07 5.19 6.79
N ALA A 201 -20.50 5.80 7.89
CA ALA A 201 -20.53 7.27 8.01
C ALA A 201 -19.16 7.90 7.81
N GLN A 202 -18.09 7.29 8.36
CA GLN A 202 -16.72 7.75 8.13
C GLN A 202 -16.27 7.60 6.67
N LEU A 203 -16.65 6.52 6.00
CA LEU A 203 -16.39 6.32 4.56
C LEU A 203 -17.10 7.38 3.72
N ASP A 204 -18.37 7.66 4.03
CA ASP A 204 -19.17 8.69 3.34
C ASP A 204 -18.57 10.08 3.51
N ASP A 205 -18.01 10.40 4.69
CA ASP A 205 -17.28 11.64 4.94
C ASP A 205 -16.01 11.74 4.08
N LEU A 206 -15.24 10.67 3.96
CA LEU A 206 -14.04 10.64 3.11
C LEU A 206 -14.40 10.74 1.62
N ASP A 207 -15.50 10.15 1.19
CA ASP A 207 -15.98 10.25 -0.19
C ASP A 207 -16.40 11.69 -0.53
N ARG A 208 -17.11 12.37 0.40
CA ARG A 208 -17.46 13.79 0.25
C ARG A 208 -16.20 14.67 0.17
N LEU A 209 -15.20 14.40 1.02
CA LEU A 209 -13.93 15.11 1.00
C LEU A 209 -13.17 14.89 -0.32
N THR A 210 -13.12 13.67 -0.82
CA THR A 210 -12.50 13.32 -2.10
C THR A 210 -13.18 14.05 -3.26
N ALA A 211 -14.51 14.09 -3.28
CA ALA A 211 -15.29 14.83 -4.28
C ALA A 211 -15.01 16.34 -4.26
N ALA A 212 -14.94 16.93 -3.06
CA ALA A 212 -14.60 18.35 -2.89
C ALA A 212 -13.19 18.68 -3.41
N LEU A 213 -12.20 17.82 -3.12
CA LEU A 213 -10.83 17.97 -3.62
C LEU A 213 -10.76 17.84 -5.14
N GLY A 214 -11.50 16.91 -5.74
CA GLY A 214 -11.61 16.76 -7.19
C GLY A 214 -12.20 18.00 -7.85
N ALA A 215 -13.24 18.58 -7.28
CA ALA A 215 -13.84 19.84 -7.76
C ALA A 215 -12.85 21.01 -7.69
N MET A 216 -12.10 21.17 -6.59
CA MET A 216 -11.07 22.20 -6.45
C MET A 216 -9.96 22.06 -7.50
N THR A 217 -9.54 20.83 -7.79
CA THR A 217 -8.50 20.58 -8.81
C THR A 217 -8.98 20.94 -10.22
N SER A 218 -10.24 20.69 -10.53
CA SER A 218 -10.83 21.06 -11.84
C SER A 218 -10.94 22.57 -12.01
N VAL A 219 -11.30 23.31 -10.96
CA VAL A 219 -11.34 24.79 -10.98
C VAL A 219 -9.94 25.36 -11.20
N ASN A 220 -8.94 24.88 -10.49
CA ASN A 220 -7.55 25.33 -10.66
C ASN A 220 -6.99 25.08 -12.07
N LYS A 221 -7.40 23.99 -12.73
CA LYS A 221 -7.02 23.72 -14.13
C LYS A 221 -7.71 24.63 -15.13
N ALA A 222 -8.93 25.10 -14.82
CA ALA A 222 -9.68 26.01 -15.69
C ALA A 222 -9.18 27.46 -15.63
N VAL A 223 -8.43 27.82 -14.59
CA VAL A 223 -7.89 29.19 -14.35
C VAL A 223 -6.46 29.33 -14.89
N GLN A 224 -5.77 28.25 -15.22
CA GLN A 224 -4.45 28.22 -15.87
C GLN A 224 -4.58 28.16 -17.40
#